data_0a59ac6146775ca3c8eede5fa4ad4ee7
#
_entry.id   0a59ac6146775ca3c8eede5fa4ad4ee7
#
_cell.length_a   1.000
_cell.length_b   1.000
_cell.length_c   1.000
_cell.angle_alpha   90.00
_cell.angle_beta   90.00
_cell.angle_gamma   90.00
#
_symmetry.space_group_name_H-M   'P 1'
#
loop_
_entity.id
_entity.type
_entity.pdbx_description
1 polymer ?
#
loop_
_entity_poly.entity_id
_entity_poly.type
_entity_poly.pdbx_seq_one_letter_code
_entity_poly.pdbx_strand_id
1 'polypeptide(L)'
;MSSDTPDGRLGPTGSNLPRATGQKPQRGGHSRLRRKLSAMLALTVALLSAGALYVVFAPQAQTARAQEDPALVRQGEQLYNNACISCHGMNLQGVNARGPSLIGVGEAAVYFQVSTGRMPASRQEAQIAEKPVRFTPQEIDALGAFVQANGGGPMVPKDSLAGGDVARGGDLFRLNCASCHNFTGRGIALSSGKYAPAIQGVNAQQIYSAMTTGPQSMPRFSDRQLTPQDKKDIIAYLESDRNNPGGYSLGGFGPVPEGLISWIVGITALVGVTLWIGSKA
;
A
#
# COMPACT_ATOMS: atom_id res chain seq x y z
N MET A 1 59.68 -4.76 38.77
CA MET A 1 61.02 -5.24 38.50
C MET A 1 61.43 -4.59 37.22
N SER A 2 62.09 -3.42 37.29
CA SER A 2 63.57 -3.24 37.22
C SER A 2 64.07 -3.75 35.88
N SER A 3 64.65 -3.03 35.08
CA SER A 3 65.70 -1.97 34.99
C SER A 3 66.27 -2.15 33.57
N ASP A 4 66.89 -1.38 32.82
CA ASP A 4 67.72 -0.18 33.00
C ASP A 4 68.17 0.27 31.57
N THR A 5 68.39 1.53 31.45
CA THR A 5 69.19 2.20 30.39
C THR A 5 70.68 1.88 30.54
N PRO A 6 71.57 2.09 29.52
CA PRO A 6 72.23 3.39 29.41
C PRO A 6 72.60 3.86 27.99
N ASP A 7 72.49 5.12 27.76
CA ASP A 7 73.46 6.23 27.59
C ASP A 7 74.72 5.98 26.72
N GLY A 8 74.92 6.84 25.74
CA GLY A 8 76.06 6.89 24.83
C GLY A 8 76.12 8.14 23.99
N ARG A 9 76.52 9.26 24.54
CA ARG A 9 76.88 10.50 23.83
C ARG A 9 78.11 10.27 22.91
N LEU A 10 78.11 10.98 21.80
CA LEU A 10 79.23 11.75 21.26
C LEU A 10 78.72 12.68 20.09
N GLY A 11 78.91 13.97 20.24
CA GLY A 11 78.79 14.97 19.20
C GLY A 11 80.15 15.26 18.53
N PRO A 12 80.33 16.44 17.94
CA PRO A 12 79.73 17.00 16.77
C PRO A 12 80.76 17.28 15.65
N THR A 13 80.36 17.31 14.41
CA THR A 13 81.17 18.04 13.37
C THR A 13 80.25 18.77 12.39
N GLY A 14 80.51 20.04 12.31
CA GLY A 14 79.80 20.90 11.40
C GLY A 14 80.26 20.75 9.94
N SER A 15 79.36 20.98 9.06
CA SER A 15 79.69 21.42 7.70
C SER A 15 78.59 22.35 7.19
N ASN A 16 78.95 23.59 7.01
CA ASN A 16 78.19 24.65 6.34
C ASN A 16 77.93 24.31 4.88
N LEU A 17 76.60 24.17 4.50
CA LEU A 17 76.22 24.19 3.10
C LEU A 17 75.19 25.33 2.89
N PRO A 18 75.29 26.05 1.75
CA PRO A 18 74.52 27.29 1.57
C PRO A 18 73.06 27.03 1.38
N ARG A 19 72.26 27.86 2.01
CA ARG A 19 70.80 27.90 1.98
C ARG A 19 70.31 28.33 0.61
N ALA A 20 69.84 27.39 -0.20
CA ALA A 20 69.13 27.68 -1.45
C ALA A 20 67.78 28.32 -1.14
N THR A 21 67.62 29.57 -1.49
CA THR A 21 66.33 30.28 -1.44
C THR A 21 65.42 29.73 -2.50
N GLY A 22 64.61 28.75 -2.16
CA GLY A 22 63.57 28.23 -3.02
C GLY A 22 62.41 29.23 -3.22
N GLN A 23 62.41 29.97 -4.32
CA GLN A 23 61.29 30.74 -4.79
C GLN A 23 60.11 29.77 -5.06
N LYS A 24 59.05 29.89 -4.26
CA LYS A 24 57.75 29.25 -4.55
C LYS A 24 57.17 29.81 -5.82
N PRO A 25 56.84 29.00 -6.84
CA PRO A 25 56.16 29.51 -8.04
C PRO A 25 54.78 30.06 -7.63
N GLN A 26 54.52 31.30 -7.87
CA GLN A 26 53.20 31.94 -7.79
C GLN A 26 52.30 31.26 -8.86
N ARG A 27 51.49 30.28 -8.44
CA ARG A 27 50.46 29.70 -9.30
C ARG A 27 49.35 30.72 -9.47
N GLY A 28 49.27 31.31 -10.64
CA GLY A 28 48.31 32.32 -11.01
C GLY A 28 46.86 31.95 -10.72
N GLY A 29 46.11 32.94 -10.22
CA GLY A 29 44.69 32.80 -9.84
C GLY A 29 43.75 32.32 -10.96
N HIS A 30 44.15 32.36 -12.24
CA HIS A 30 43.40 31.84 -13.39
C HIS A 30 43.22 30.31 -13.42
N SER A 31 44.09 29.57 -12.76
CA SER A 31 43.98 28.12 -12.70
C SER A 31 42.84 27.62 -11.79
N ARG A 32 42.54 28.37 -10.73
CA ARG A 32 41.47 28.02 -9.79
C ARG A 32 40.07 28.27 -10.36
N LEU A 33 39.92 29.39 -11.11
CA LEU A 33 38.66 29.73 -11.78
C LEU A 33 38.35 28.74 -12.90
N ARG A 34 39.33 28.41 -13.71
CA ARG A 34 39.16 27.35 -14.77
C ARG A 34 38.80 26.01 -14.18
N ARG A 35 39.42 25.58 -13.06
CA ARG A 35 39.06 24.32 -12.38
C ARG A 35 37.64 24.36 -11.81
N LYS A 36 37.18 25.47 -11.25
CA LYS A 36 35.80 25.62 -10.77
C LYS A 36 34.79 25.57 -11.93
N LEU A 37 35.08 26.27 -13.02
CA LEU A 37 34.23 26.25 -14.22
C LEU A 37 34.19 24.87 -14.88
N SER A 38 35.31 24.18 -15.00
CA SER A 38 35.33 22.81 -15.57
C SER A 38 34.61 21.81 -14.64
N ALA A 39 34.73 21.96 -13.30
CA ALA A 39 34.01 21.11 -12.36
C ALA A 39 32.50 21.36 -12.40
N MET A 40 32.05 22.62 -12.51
CA MET A 40 30.64 22.95 -12.69
C MET A 40 30.09 22.41 -14.03
N LEU A 41 30.84 22.57 -15.11
CA LEU A 41 30.45 22.03 -16.42
C LEU A 41 30.35 20.49 -16.40
N ALA A 42 31.31 19.80 -15.77
CA ALA A 42 31.27 18.35 -15.61
C ALA A 42 30.08 17.90 -14.78
N LEU A 43 29.76 18.63 -13.70
CA LEU A 43 28.59 18.32 -12.87
C LEU A 43 27.27 18.53 -13.61
N THR A 44 27.15 19.64 -14.36
CA THR A 44 25.94 19.87 -15.18
C THR A 44 25.76 18.82 -16.28
N VAL A 45 26.83 18.45 -16.96
CA VAL A 45 26.78 17.36 -17.97
C VAL A 45 26.41 16.03 -17.31
N ALA A 46 26.98 15.70 -16.15
CA ALA A 46 26.66 14.48 -15.41
C ALA A 46 25.19 14.45 -14.96
N LEU A 47 24.65 15.57 -14.46
CA LEU A 47 23.25 15.69 -14.05
C LEU A 47 22.30 15.59 -15.24
N LEU A 48 22.62 16.23 -16.36
CA LEU A 48 21.81 16.14 -17.58
C LEU A 48 21.84 14.73 -18.18
N SER A 49 22.99 14.08 -18.19
CA SER A 49 23.09 12.68 -18.66
C SER A 49 22.36 11.71 -17.74
N ALA A 50 22.46 11.89 -16.41
CA ALA A 50 21.72 11.08 -15.45
C ALA A 50 20.19 11.32 -15.57
N GLY A 51 19.77 12.56 -15.78
CA GLY A 51 18.37 12.92 -16.04
C GLY A 51 17.86 12.31 -17.35
N ALA A 52 18.64 12.36 -18.43
CA ALA A 52 18.28 11.75 -19.69
C ALA A 52 18.19 10.22 -19.60
N LEU A 53 19.15 9.58 -18.93
CA LEU A 53 19.11 8.14 -18.64
C LEU A 53 17.90 7.78 -17.78
N TYR A 54 17.59 8.59 -16.76
CA TYR A 54 16.40 8.37 -15.94
C TYR A 54 15.12 8.44 -16.77
N VAL A 55 14.97 9.41 -17.68
CA VAL A 55 13.79 9.53 -18.56
C VAL A 55 13.66 8.32 -19.51
N VAL A 56 14.79 7.79 -19.99
CA VAL A 56 14.80 6.64 -20.93
C VAL A 56 14.57 5.31 -20.20
N PHE A 57 15.14 5.15 -19.00
CA PHE A 57 15.10 3.88 -18.25
C PHE A 57 14.17 3.89 -17.05
N ALA A 58 13.60 5.04 -16.64
CA ALA A 58 12.54 5.04 -15.64
C ALA A 58 11.39 4.19 -16.19
N PRO A 59 10.91 3.18 -15.43
CA PRO A 59 9.69 2.50 -15.81
C PRO A 59 8.66 3.61 -15.97
N GLN A 60 8.24 3.85 -17.20
CA GLN A 60 7.11 4.73 -17.45
C GLN A 60 5.99 4.15 -16.61
N ALA A 61 5.53 4.92 -15.63
CA ALA A 61 4.24 4.63 -15.04
C ALA A 61 3.31 4.52 -16.23
N GLN A 62 3.01 3.28 -16.61
CA GLN A 62 2.05 3.01 -17.67
C GLN A 62 0.71 3.51 -17.12
N THR A 63 0.46 4.80 -17.28
CA THR A 63 -0.88 5.28 -17.51
C THR A 63 -1.26 4.71 -18.89
N ALA A 64 -1.45 3.39 -18.92
CA ALA A 64 -2.19 2.78 -20.00
C ALA A 64 -3.56 3.44 -19.91
N ARG A 65 -3.75 4.49 -20.70
CA ARG A 65 -5.09 4.88 -21.13
C ARG A 65 -5.57 3.68 -21.93
N ALA A 66 -6.11 2.69 -21.24
CA ALA A 66 -6.94 1.71 -21.89
C ALA A 66 -7.95 2.57 -22.65
N GLN A 67 -8.04 2.35 -23.93
CA GLN A 67 -8.98 3.06 -24.78
C GLN A 67 -10.35 2.52 -24.37
N GLU A 68 -10.97 3.20 -23.40
CA GLU A 68 -12.28 2.85 -22.90
C GLU A 68 -13.25 2.94 -24.08
N ASP A 69 -14.23 2.05 -24.14
CA ASP A 69 -15.29 2.11 -25.14
C ASP A 69 -15.96 3.49 -25.09
N PRO A 70 -15.94 4.26 -26.18
CA PRO A 70 -16.53 5.61 -26.21
C PRO A 70 -18.03 5.63 -25.86
N ALA A 71 -18.74 4.53 -26.10
CA ALA A 71 -20.15 4.42 -25.72
C ALA A 71 -20.29 4.30 -24.20
N LEU A 72 -19.44 3.48 -23.57
CA LEU A 72 -19.40 3.31 -22.12
C LEU A 72 -19.01 4.61 -21.42
N VAL A 73 -18.01 5.33 -21.94
CA VAL A 73 -17.60 6.65 -21.41
C VAL A 73 -18.74 7.66 -21.46
N ARG A 74 -19.48 7.74 -22.58
CA ARG A 74 -20.64 8.65 -22.70
C ARG A 74 -21.77 8.29 -21.72
N GLN A 75 -22.03 6.99 -21.53
CA GLN A 75 -23.00 6.55 -20.52
C GLN A 75 -22.54 6.95 -19.12
N GLY A 76 -21.27 6.77 -18.80
CA GLY A 76 -20.67 7.17 -17.54
C GLY A 76 -20.75 8.68 -17.29
N GLU A 77 -20.55 9.50 -18.34
CA GLU A 77 -20.69 10.95 -18.29
C GLU A 77 -22.13 11.36 -17.90
N GLN A 78 -23.14 10.73 -18.51
CA GLN A 78 -24.55 11.00 -18.18
C GLN A 78 -24.86 10.66 -16.72
N LEU A 79 -24.41 9.51 -16.25
CA LEU A 79 -24.58 9.09 -14.85
C LEU A 79 -23.83 10.02 -13.89
N TYR A 80 -22.61 10.41 -14.23
CA TYR A 80 -21.80 11.33 -13.45
C TYR A 80 -22.47 12.71 -13.31
N ASN A 81 -22.96 13.26 -14.41
CA ASN A 81 -23.64 14.55 -14.43
C ASN A 81 -24.92 14.54 -13.59
N ASN A 82 -25.60 13.41 -13.48
CA ASN A 82 -26.81 13.28 -12.68
C ASN A 82 -26.57 13.06 -11.19
N ALA A 83 -25.47 12.38 -10.82
CA ALA A 83 -25.29 11.88 -9.45
C ALA A 83 -24.00 12.33 -8.74
N CYS A 84 -23.00 12.82 -9.45
CA CYS A 84 -21.64 13.02 -8.90
C CYS A 84 -21.15 14.47 -9.01
N ILE A 85 -21.56 15.20 -10.07
CA ILE A 85 -21.06 16.51 -10.44
C ILE A 85 -21.18 17.56 -9.30
N SER A 86 -22.25 17.48 -8.52
CA SER A 86 -22.51 18.46 -7.43
C SER A 86 -21.45 18.47 -6.33
N CYS A 87 -20.75 17.33 -6.16
CA CYS A 87 -19.69 17.17 -5.18
C CYS A 87 -18.29 17.10 -5.81
N HIS A 88 -18.18 16.47 -6.98
CA HIS A 88 -16.88 16.23 -7.60
C HIS A 88 -16.53 17.21 -8.73
N GLY A 89 -17.44 18.10 -9.07
CA GLY A 89 -17.22 19.13 -10.10
C GLY A 89 -17.35 18.60 -11.54
N MET A 90 -17.55 19.51 -12.48
CA MET A 90 -17.78 19.18 -13.89
C MET A 90 -16.56 18.47 -14.53
N ASN A 91 -15.36 18.87 -14.16
CA ASN A 91 -14.10 18.36 -14.70
C ASN A 91 -13.36 17.46 -13.71
N LEU A 92 -14.07 16.75 -12.81
CA LEU A 92 -13.50 15.87 -11.80
C LEU A 92 -12.59 16.59 -10.77
N GLN A 93 -12.52 17.92 -10.77
CA GLN A 93 -11.60 18.73 -9.96
C GLN A 93 -11.95 18.75 -8.47
N GLY A 94 -13.14 18.25 -8.10
CA GLY A 94 -13.70 18.40 -6.77
C GLY A 94 -14.38 19.76 -6.57
N VAL A 95 -15.15 19.87 -5.50
CA VAL A 95 -15.80 21.11 -5.05
C VAL A 95 -15.46 21.32 -3.58
N ASN A 96 -14.91 22.48 -3.25
CA ASN A 96 -14.54 22.82 -1.88
C ASN A 96 -15.73 22.60 -0.92
N ALA A 97 -15.46 21.98 0.23
CA ALA A 97 -16.45 21.62 1.25
C ALA A 97 -17.60 20.72 0.76
N ARG A 98 -17.47 20.07 -0.42
CA ARG A 98 -18.49 19.10 -0.93
C ARG A 98 -17.91 17.74 -1.30
N GLY A 99 -16.80 17.71 -2.03
CA GLY A 99 -16.18 16.46 -2.42
C GLY A 99 -14.78 16.64 -2.99
N PRO A 100 -13.91 15.63 -2.86
CA PRO A 100 -12.54 15.69 -3.35
C PRO A 100 -12.47 15.61 -4.86
N SER A 101 -11.30 15.98 -5.42
CA SER A 101 -10.97 15.71 -6.81
C SER A 101 -10.95 14.22 -7.11
N LEU A 102 -11.45 13.85 -8.27
CA LEU A 102 -11.36 12.49 -8.81
C LEU A 102 -10.22 12.32 -9.83
N ILE A 103 -9.44 13.37 -10.07
CA ILE A 103 -8.26 13.29 -10.94
C ILE A 103 -7.22 12.39 -10.30
N GLY A 104 -6.79 11.34 -11.01
CA GLY A 104 -5.83 10.37 -10.54
C GLY A 104 -6.38 9.26 -9.63
N VAL A 105 -7.68 9.24 -9.32
CA VAL A 105 -8.25 8.19 -8.44
C VAL A 105 -8.51 6.88 -9.17
N GLY A 106 -8.82 6.94 -10.45
CA GLY A 106 -8.96 5.79 -11.34
C GLY A 106 -10.25 4.99 -11.20
N GLU A 107 -10.43 4.11 -12.17
CA GLU A 107 -11.56 3.18 -12.25
C GLU A 107 -11.70 2.31 -10.98
N ALA A 108 -10.57 1.83 -10.43
CA ALA A 108 -10.59 0.96 -9.26
C ALA A 108 -11.19 1.63 -8.02
N ALA A 109 -10.93 2.93 -7.82
CA ALA A 109 -11.52 3.67 -6.71
C ALA A 109 -13.02 3.89 -6.92
N VAL A 110 -13.44 4.22 -8.14
CA VAL A 110 -14.86 4.35 -8.49
C VAL A 110 -15.59 3.04 -8.27
N TYR A 111 -15.05 1.93 -8.79
CA TYR A 111 -15.61 0.60 -8.57
C TYR A 111 -15.80 0.31 -7.09
N PHE A 112 -14.75 0.47 -6.26
CA PHE A 112 -14.86 0.19 -4.83
C PHE A 112 -15.92 1.06 -4.15
N GLN A 113 -15.87 2.37 -4.34
CA GLN A 113 -16.72 3.30 -3.62
C GLN A 113 -18.20 3.16 -4.02
N VAL A 114 -18.47 2.89 -5.29
CA VAL A 114 -19.85 2.80 -5.81
C VAL A 114 -20.42 1.40 -5.59
N SER A 115 -19.65 0.33 -5.84
CA SER A 115 -20.10 -1.05 -5.64
C SER A 115 -20.31 -1.44 -4.18
N THR A 116 -19.70 -0.71 -3.24
CA THR A 116 -19.94 -0.88 -1.80
C THR A 116 -21.01 0.09 -1.27
N GLY A 117 -21.67 0.86 -2.13
CA GLY A 117 -22.72 1.81 -1.75
C GLY A 117 -22.23 3.02 -0.95
N ARG A 118 -20.92 3.22 -0.77
CA ARG A 118 -20.36 4.39 -0.09
C ARG A 118 -20.62 5.66 -0.87
N MET A 119 -20.55 5.58 -2.20
CA MET A 119 -20.93 6.68 -3.11
C MET A 119 -22.25 6.36 -3.84
N PRO A 120 -23.07 7.38 -4.08
CA PRO A 120 -22.99 8.78 -3.62
C PRO A 120 -23.14 8.94 -2.10
N ALA A 121 -22.28 9.77 -1.50
CA ALA A 121 -22.37 10.05 -0.06
C ALA A 121 -23.60 10.92 0.24
N SER A 122 -24.26 10.66 1.38
CA SER A 122 -25.39 11.48 1.83
C SER A 122 -24.93 12.78 2.49
N ARG A 123 -23.74 12.74 3.11
CA ARG A 123 -23.09 13.85 3.79
C ARG A 123 -21.58 13.60 3.86
N GLN A 124 -20.83 14.64 4.18
CA GLN A 124 -19.40 14.50 4.42
C GLN A 124 -19.17 13.93 5.83
N GLU A 125 -18.40 12.87 5.89
CA GLU A 125 -18.00 12.21 7.13
C GLU A 125 -16.53 11.77 7.02
N ALA A 126 -15.87 11.67 8.18
CA ALA A 126 -14.51 11.14 8.24
C ALA A 126 -14.43 9.67 7.78
N GLN A 127 -15.54 8.95 7.87
CA GLN A 127 -15.70 7.60 7.37
C GLN A 127 -17.12 7.42 6.83
N ILE A 128 -17.24 7.24 5.53
CA ILE A 128 -18.53 7.05 4.85
C ILE A 128 -18.96 5.59 5.01
N ALA A 129 -20.11 5.37 5.63
CA ALA A 129 -20.68 4.06 5.83
C ALA A 129 -21.16 3.42 4.51
N GLU A 130 -21.19 2.10 4.49
CA GLU A 130 -21.83 1.33 3.43
C GLU A 130 -23.33 1.54 3.44
N LYS A 131 -23.92 1.57 2.26
CA LYS A 131 -25.34 1.69 2.00
C LYS A 131 -25.75 0.73 0.89
N PRO A 132 -27.05 0.49 0.69
CA PRO A 132 -27.51 -0.25 -0.48
C PRO A 132 -26.97 0.38 -1.77
N VAL A 133 -26.45 -0.47 -2.65
CA VAL A 133 -25.88 -0.05 -3.94
C VAL A 133 -26.99 0.51 -4.82
N ARG A 134 -26.77 1.68 -5.42
CA ARG A 134 -27.78 2.39 -6.23
C ARG A 134 -27.66 2.13 -7.72
N PHE A 135 -26.52 1.65 -8.16
CA PHE A 135 -26.19 1.48 -9.57
C PHE A 135 -26.04 0.00 -9.91
N THR A 136 -26.42 -0.38 -11.10
CA THR A 136 -26.15 -1.70 -11.64
C THR A 136 -24.65 -1.89 -11.90
N PRO A 137 -24.15 -3.13 -12.02
CA PRO A 137 -22.75 -3.37 -12.37
C PRO A 137 -22.32 -2.63 -13.65
N GLN A 138 -23.15 -2.62 -14.68
CA GLN A 138 -22.86 -1.93 -15.94
C GLN A 138 -22.77 -0.41 -15.78
N GLU A 139 -23.60 0.18 -14.92
CA GLU A 139 -23.52 1.61 -14.60
C GLU A 139 -22.27 1.95 -13.80
N ILE A 140 -21.84 1.04 -12.92
CA ILE A 140 -20.58 1.20 -12.16
C ILE A 140 -19.39 1.17 -13.12
N ASP A 141 -19.38 0.23 -14.06
CA ASP A 141 -18.34 0.13 -15.08
C ASP A 141 -18.31 1.39 -15.96
N ALA A 142 -19.48 1.91 -16.36
CA ALA A 142 -19.59 3.14 -17.12
C ALA A 142 -19.04 4.36 -16.35
N LEU A 143 -19.40 4.50 -15.07
CA LEU A 143 -18.85 5.55 -14.20
C LEU A 143 -17.33 5.44 -14.05
N GLY A 144 -16.81 4.22 -13.89
CA GLY A 144 -15.39 3.91 -13.84
C GLY A 144 -14.69 4.33 -15.13
N ALA A 145 -15.24 3.95 -16.28
CA ALA A 145 -14.70 4.28 -17.60
C ALA A 145 -14.66 5.81 -17.83
N PHE A 146 -15.70 6.53 -17.45
CA PHE A 146 -15.71 8.00 -17.56
C PHE A 146 -14.63 8.66 -16.70
N VAL A 147 -14.50 8.25 -15.43
CA VAL A 147 -13.49 8.82 -14.53
C VAL A 147 -12.09 8.42 -15.00
N GLN A 148 -11.89 7.19 -15.48
CA GLN A 148 -10.61 6.72 -16.01
C GLN A 148 -10.19 7.50 -17.25
N ALA A 149 -11.09 7.72 -18.20
CA ALA A 149 -10.83 8.44 -19.44
C ALA A 149 -10.43 9.90 -19.20
N ASN A 150 -11.03 10.55 -18.22
CA ASN A 150 -10.86 11.99 -17.95
C ASN A 150 -9.86 12.28 -16.81
N GLY A 151 -9.78 11.43 -15.80
CA GLY A 151 -8.95 11.64 -14.61
C GLY A 151 -7.72 10.73 -14.53
N GLY A 152 -7.79 9.56 -15.14
CA GLY A 152 -6.76 8.52 -15.00
C GLY A 152 -6.65 7.96 -13.59
N GLY A 153 -5.72 7.03 -13.38
CA GLY A 153 -5.43 6.43 -12.09
C GLY A 153 -5.38 4.89 -12.12
N PRO A 154 -5.42 4.22 -10.96
CA PRO A 154 -5.42 2.77 -10.89
C PRO A 154 -6.66 2.16 -11.54
N MET A 155 -6.45 1.08 -12.30
CA MET A 155 -7.51 0.37 -13.00
C MET A 155 -7.97 -0.86 -12.23
N VAL A 156 -9.17 -1.32 -12.52
CA VAL A 156 -9.66 -2.63 -12.11
C VAL A 156 -8.93 -3.70 -12.92
N PRO A 157 -8.40 -4.77 -12.28
CA PRO A 157 -7.77 -5.85 -13.02
C PRO A 157 -8.76 -6.53 -13.97
N LYS A 158 -8.37 -6.64 -15.24
CA LYS A 158 -9.15 -7.38 -16.26
C LYS A 158 -8.88 -8.89 -16.22
N ASP A 159 -7.75 -9.28 -15.59
CA ASP A 159 -7.37 -10.67 -15.43
C ASP A 159 -8.12 -11.33 -14.26
N SER A 160 -8.19 -12.67 -14.29
CA SER A 160 -8.71 -13.42 -13.17
C SER A 160 -7.94 -13.13 -11.88
N LEU A 161 -8.66 -12.90 -10.80
CA LEU A 161 -8.11 -12.76 -9.44
C LEU A 161 -7.95 -14.11 -8.73
N ALA A 162 -8.32 -15.21 -9.39
CA ALA A 162 -8.13 -16.58 -8.89
C ALA A 162 -6.67 -17.04 -9.01
N GLY A 163 -6.35 -18.16 -8.36
CA GLY A 163 -5.04 -18.81 -8.48
C GLY A 163 -3.95 -18.21 -7.61
N GLY A 164 -4.30 -17.53 -6.53
CA GLY A 164 -3.35 -17.08 -5.50
C GLY A 164 -2.93 -18.24 -4.57
N ASP A 165 -1.75 -18.10 -3.95
CA ASP A 165 -1.24 -18.99 -2.92
C ASP A 165 -1.86 -18.63 -1.56
N VAL A 166 -2.66 -19.55 -1.01
CA VAL A 166 -3.39 -19.35 0.26
C VAL A 166 -2.44 -19.20 1.45
N ALA A 167 -1.36 -19.98 1.51
CA ALA A 167 -0.42 -19.95 2.63
C ALA A 167 0.36 -18.64 2.64
N ARG A 168 0.91 -18.24 1.49
CA ARG A 168 1.59 -16.96 1.31
C ARG A 168 0.64 -15.79 1.56
N GLY A 169 -0.59 -15.86 1.06
CA GLY A 169 -1.62 -14.86 1.30
C GLY A 169 -1.93 -14.66 2.78
N GLY A 170 -1.97 -15.75 3.55
CA GLY A 170 -2.12 -15.72 5.00
C GLY A 170 -0.98 -15.01 5.71
N ASP A 171 0.28 -15.25 5.29
CA ASP A 171 1.45 -14.53 5.84
C ASP A 171 1.39 -13.04 5.52
N LEU A 172 1.10 -12.69 4.26
CA LEU A 172 0.97 -11.30 3.83
C LEU A 172 -0.17 -10.57 4.53
N PHE A 173 -1.31 -11.23 4.73
CA PHE A 173 -2.46 -10.68 5.44
C PHE A 173 -2.11 -10.39 6.92
N ARG A 174 -1.47 -11.33 7.60
CA ARG A 174 -1.02 -11.13 8.99
C ARG A 174 -0.06 -9.96 9.14
N LEU A 175 0.86 -9.79 8.19
CA LEU A 175 1.85 -8.73 8.22
C LEU A 175 1.26 -7.35 7.91
N ASN A 176 0.31 -7.24 6.98
CA ASN A 176 -0.11 -5.95 6.43
C ASN A 176 -1.55 -5.54 6.79
N CYS A 177 -2.42 -6.49 7.13
CA CYS A 177 -3.87 -6.26 7.20
C CYS A 177 -4.47 -6.56 8.58
N ALA A 178 -3.96 -7.59 9.27
CA ALA A 178 -4.56 -8.10 10.51
C ALA A 178 -4.58 -7.09 11.65
N SER A 179 -3.64 -6.14 11.69
CA SER A 179 -3.61 -5.08 12.70
C SER A 179 -4.86 -4.19 12.69
N CYS A 180 -5.50 -4.03 11.52
CA CYS A 180 -6.71 -3.24 11.35
C CYS A 180 -7.94 -4.12 11.11
N HIS A 181 -7.83 -5.19 10.34
CA HIS A 181 -8.96 -6.03 9.97
C HIS A 181 -9.16 -7.25 10.87
N ASN A 182 -8.34 -7.41 11.92
CA ASN A 182 -8.27 -8.62 12.72
C ASN A 182 -7.77 -9.84 11.90
N PHE A 183 -7.19 -10.82 12.55
CA PHE A 183 -6.69 -12.03 11.87
C PHE A 183 -7.81 -12.88 11.25
N THR A 184 -9.06 -12.71 11.69
CA THR A 184 -10.27 -13.36 11.14
C THR A 184 -10.99 -12.49 10.10
N GLY A 185 -10.47 -11.33 9.73
CA GLY A 185 -11.12 -10.42 8.79
C GLY A 185 -12.42 -9.77 9.28
N ARG A 186 -12.71 -9.81 10.58
CA ARG A 186 -13.95 -9.25 11.16
C ARG A 186 -13.93 -7.76 11.39
N GLY A 187 -12.76 -7.13 11.17
CA GLY A 187 -12.60 -5.71 11.48
C GLY A 187 -12.47 -5.41 12.97
N ILE A 188 -12.11 -4.19 13.28
CA ILE A 188 -11.99 -3.67 14.66
C ILE A 188 -12.31 -2.18 14.71
N ALA A 189 -12.57 -1.66 15.92
CA ALA A 189 -12.59 -0.23 16.16
C ALA A 189 -11.17 0.35 16.07
N LEU A 190 -11.05 1.51 15.42
CA LEU A 190 -9.83 2.28 15.30
C LEU A 190 -9.93 3.56 16.14
N SER A 191 -8.83 4.32 16.23
CA SER A 191 -8.82 5.61 16.92
C SER A 191 -9.77 6.63 16.28
N SER A 192 -10.18 7.63 17.07
CA SER A 192 -11.00 8.75 16.61
C SER A 192 -12.37 8.35 16.06
N GLY A 193 -12.99 7.32 16.62
CA GLY A 193 -14.33 6.87 16.22
C GLY A 193 -14.41 6.18 14.86
N LYS A 194 -13.26 5.88 14.25
CA LYS A 194 -13.18 5.12 13.00
C LYS A 194 -13.20 3.61 13.26
N TYR A 195 -13.43 2.84 12.22
CA TYR A 195 -13.36 1.37 12.30
C TYR A 195 -12.82 0.80 10.98
N ALA A 196 -12.13 -0.32 11.08
CA ALA A 196 -11.85 -1.16 9.93
C ALA A 196 -13.02 -2.13 9.75
N PRO A 197 -13.66 -2.16 8.57
CA PRO A 197 -14.84 -2.99 8.36
C PRO A 197 -14.47 -4.48 8.30
N ALA A 198 -15.47 -5.33 8.53
CA ALA A 198 -15.36 -6.74 8.20
C ALA A 198 -15.21 -6.92 6.68
N ILE A 199 -14.33 -7.84 6.29
CA ILE A 199 -14.04 -8.11 4.86
C ILE A 199 -14.57 -9.47 4.40
N GLN A 200 -15.32 -10.17 5.25
CA GLN A 200 -15.83 -11.51 4.94
C GLN A 200 -16.88 -11.53 3.83
N GLY A 201 -17.66 -10.46 3.66
CA GLY A 201 -18.67 -10.31 2.60
C GLY A 201 -18.18 -9.60 1.34
N VAL A 202 -16.92 -9.18 1.29
CA VAL A 202 -16.35 -8.36 0.22
C VAL A 202 -15.87 -9.26 -0.91
N ASN A 203 -16.20 -8.95 -2.18
CA ASN A 203 -15.75 -9.76 -3.30
C ASN A 203 -14.27 -9.50 -3.66
N ALA A 204 -13.66 -10.41 -4.42
CA ALA A 204 -12.26 -10.36 -4.81
C ALA A 204 -11.84 -9.02 -5.46
N GLN A 205 -12.68 -8.51 -6.35
CA GLN A 205 -12.42 -7.27 -7.08
C GLN A 205 -12.48 -6.04 -6.16
N GLN A 206 -13.40 -6.02 -5.20
CA GLN A 206 -13.47 -4.98 -4.17
C GLN A 206 -12.24 -5.03 -3.26
N ILE A 207 -11.79 -6.22 -2.85
CA ILE A 207 -10.58 -6.40 -2.03
C ILE A 207 -9.35 -5.89 -2.79
N TYR A 208 -9.19 -6.29 -4.05
CA TYR A 208 -8.08 -5.82 -4.88
C TYR A 208 -8.09 -4.30 -5.04
N SER A 209 -9.26 -3.74 -5.37
CA SER A 209 -9.44 -2.31 -5.53
C SER A 209 -9.15 -1.54 -4.24
N ALA A 210 -9.59 -2.05 -3.10
CA ALA A 210 -9.30 -1.45 -1.80
C ALA A 210 -7.80 -1.42 -1.48
N MET A 211 -7.08 -2.51 -1.69
CA MET A 211 -5.62 -2.55 -1.51
C MET A 211 -4.91 -1.56 -2.44
N THR A 212 -5.36 -1.44 -3.67
CA THR A 212 -4.74 -0.59 -4.69
C THR A 212 -5.01 0.89 -4.48
N THR A 213 -6.18 1.25 -3.98
CA THR A 213 -6.63 2.66 -3.88
C THR A 213 -6.59 3.24 -2.48
N GLY A 214 -6.60 2.41 -1.43
CA GLY A 214 -6.55 2.84 -0.04
C GLY A 214 -7.76 3.68 0.35
N PRO A 215 -9.00 3.12 0.37
CA PRO A 215 -10.19 3.90 0.65
C PRO A 215 -10.20 4.42 2.10
N GLN A 216 -10.62 5.66 2.27
CA GLN A 216 -10.80 6.34 3.56
C GLN A 216 -9.53 6.34 4.43
N SER A 217 -9.49 5.57 5.50
CA SER A 217 -8.34 5.46 6.41
C SER A 217 -7.43 4.26 6.12
N MET A 218 -7.77 3.44 5.15
CA MET A 218 -6.93 2.32 4.71
C MET A 218 -5.70 2.84 3.96
N PRO A 219 -4.50 2.34 4.25
CA PRO A 219 -3.32 2.69 3.46
C PRO A 219 -3.44 2.15 2.02
N ARG A 220 -2.86 2.88 1.08
CA ARG A 220 -2.71 2.43 -0.29
C ARG A 220 -1.48 1.54 -0.40
N PHE A 221 -1.63 0.33 -0.94
CA PHE A 221 -0.53 -0.59 -1.20
C PHE A 221 -0.11 -0.52 -2.67
N SER A 222 1.02 0.11 -2.92
CA SER A 222 1.62 0.16 -4.26
C SER A 222 2.11 -1.23 -4.70
N ASP A 223 2.32 -1.42 -6.00
CA ASP A 223 2.85 -2.69 -6.54
C ASP A 223 4.31 -2.97 -6.11
N ARG A 224 4.99 -1.99 -5.52
CA ARG A 224 6.30 -2.19 -4.87
C ARG A 224 6.17 -2.77 -3.46
N GLN A 225 5.06 -2.54 -2.78
CA GLN A 225 4.80 -3.04 -1.42
C GLN A 225 4.10 -4.39 -1.46
N LEU A 226 3.06 -4.49 -2.28
CA LEU A 226 2.33 -5.72 -2.58
C LEU A 226 2.20 -5.83 -4.09
N THR A 227 2.93 -6.76 -4.68
CA THR A 227 2.82 -7.02 -6.12
C THR A 227 1.40 -7.43 -6.50
N PRO A 228 1.01 -7.35 -7.78
CA PRO A 228 -0.28 -7.88 -8.22
C PRO A 228 -0.53 -9.34 -7.80
N GLN A 229 0.54 -10.17 -7.78
CA GLN A 229 0.43 -11.56 -7.30
C GLN A 229 0.22 -11.62 -5.79
N ASP A 230 0.93 -10.82 -4.99
CA ASP A 230 0.72 -10.76 -3.54
C ASP A 230 -0.73 -10.37 -3.18
N LYS A 231 -1.33 -9.46 -3.94
CA LYS A 231 -2.74 -9.09 -3.78
C LYS A 231 -3.69 -10.25 -4.12
N LYS A 232 -3.39 -11.06 -5.15
CA LYS A 232 -4.13 -12.28 -5.49
C LYS A 232 -3.98 -13.35 -4.40
N ASP A 233 -2.78 -13.49 -3.83
CA ASP A 233 -2.52 -14.44 -2.74
C ASP A 233 -3.34 -14.08 -1.49
N ILE A 234 -3.38 -12.79 -1.12
CA ILE A 234 -4.22 -12.29 -0.02
C ILE A 234 -5.71 -12.56 -0.28
N ILE A 235 -6.18 -12.36 -1.52
CA ILE A 235 -7.57 -12.66 -1.90
C ILE A 235 -7.85 -14.15 -1.74
N ALA A 236 -6.97 -15.02 -2.23
CA ALA A 236 -7.11 -16.47 -2.11
C ALA A 236 -7.18 -16.93 -0.65
N TYR A 237 -6.36 -16.34 0.23
CA TYR A 237 -6.42 -16.59 1.66
C TYR A 237 -7.77 -16.20 2.26
N LEU A 238 -8.26 -14.99 1.97
CA LEU A 238 -9.54 -14.50 2.50
C LEU A 238 -10.74 -15.32 1.99
N GLU A 239 -10.71 -15.78 0.75
CA GLU A 239 -11.72 -16.65 0.19
C GLU A 239 -11.67 -18.05 0.80
N SER A 240 -10.47 -18.58 1.03
CA SER A 240 -10.28 -19.86 1.70
C SER A 240 -10.76 -19.82 3.16
N ASP A 241 -10.42 -18.78 3.92
CA ASP A 241 -10.85 -18.58 5.30
C ASP A 241 -12.38 -18.46 5.40
N ARG A 242 -13.02 -17.79 4.46
CA ARG A 242 -14.48 -17.65 4.39
C ARG A 242 -15.18 -18.99 4.09
N ASN A 243 -14.63 -19.76 3.15
CA ASN A 243 -15.24 -21.01 2.71
C ASN A 243 -14.90 -22.18 3.62
N ASN A 244 -13.76 -22.12 4.31
CA ASN A 244 -13.29 -23.15 5.21
C ASN A 244 -12.54 -22.51 6.40
N PRO A 245 -13.26 -21.97 7.38
CA PRO A 245 -12.67 -21.23 8.51
C PRO A 245 -11.78 -22.08 9.42
N GLY A 246 -11.59 -23.35 9.08
CA GLY A 246 -10.81 -24.30 9.88
C GLY A 246 -11.55 -24.79 11.12
N GLY A 247 -10.90 -25.67 11.89
CA GLY A 247 -11.50 -26.28 13.05
C GLY A 247 -12.59 -27.32 12.71
N TYR A 248 -13.30 -27.77 13.73
CA TYR A 248 -14.45 -28.65 13.55
C TYR A 248 -15.68 -27.77 13.29
N SER A 249 -15.93 -27.46 12.03
CA SER A 249 -17.06 -26.60 11.64
C SER A 249 -18.37 -27.38 11.76
N LEU A 250 -19.07 -27.19 12.86
CA LEU A 250 -20.44 -27.71 13.09
C LEU A 250 -21.48 -26.92 12.27
N GLY A 251 -21.25 -26.76 10.94
CA GLY A 251 -22.16 -26.06 10.04
C GLY A 251 -22.01 -24.53 10.01
N GLY A 252 -20.90 -24.00 10.49
CA GLY A 252 -20.60 -22.57 10.35
C GLY A 252 -21.39 -21.65 11.28
N PHE A 253 -21.85 -22.13 12.40
CA PHE A 253 -22.58 -21.34 13.41
C PHE A 253 -21.71 -20.28 14.10
N GLY A 254 -20.39 -20.33 13.87
CA GLY A 254 -19.43 -19.37 14.41
C GLY A 254 -18.81 -19.80 15.75
N PRO A 255 -17.78 -19.07 16.20
CA PRO A 255 -16.93 -19.49 17.31
C PRO A 255 -17.65 -19.56 18.68
N VAL A 256 -18.75 -18.84 18.86
CA VAL A 256 -19.46 -18.81 20.15
C VAL A 256 -20.21 -20.13 20.38
N PRO A 257 -21.07 -20.64 19.46
CA PRO A 257 -21.70 -21.96 19.61
C PRO A 257 -20.70 -23.09 19.64
N GLU A 258 -19.67 -23.05 18.81
CA GLU A 258 -18.61 -24.06 18.74
C GLU A 258 -17.80 -24.12 20.05
N GLY A 259 -17.43 -22.95 20.59
CA GLY A 259 -16.79 -22.84 21.88
C GLY A 259 -17.66 -23.33 23.04
N LEU A 260 -18.96 -23.02 23.03
CA LEU A 260 -19.92 -23.48 24.03
C LEU A 260 -20.06 -25.00 24.04
N ILE A 261 -20.18 -25.62 22.86
CA ILE A 261 -20.27 -27.08 22.74
C ILE A 261 -18.97 -27.74 23.23
N SER A 262 -17.82 -27.24 22.82
CA SER A 262 -16.51 -27.74 23.24
C SER A 262 -16.35 -27.64 24.77
N TRP A 263 -16.81 -26.54 25.35
CA TRP A 263 -16.75 -26.31 26.78
C TRP A 263 -17.68 -27.27 27.55
N ILE A 264 -18.92 -27.45 27.11
CA ILE A 264 -19.88 -28.38 27.74
C ILE A 264 -19.33 -29.82 27.67
N VAL A 265 -18.87 -30.26 26.51
CA VAL A 265 -18.30 -31.60 26.33
C VAL A 265 -17.05 -31.79 27.22
N GLY A 266 -16.15 -30.80 27.22
CA GLY A 266 -14.93 -30.83 28.03
C GLY A 266 -15.21 -30.92 29.53
N ILE A 267 -16.12 -30.08 30.06
CA ILE A 267 -16.49 -30.12 31.45
C ILE A 267 -17.20 -31.42 31.83
N THR A 268 -18.13 -31.89 31.00
CA THR A 268 -18.85 -33.16 31.27
C THR A 268 -17.86 -34.33 31.33
N ALA A 269 -16.90 -34.38 30.39
CA ALA A 269 -15.87 -35.40 30.44
C ALA A 269 -14.99 -35.31 31.68
N LEU A 270 -14.59 -34.09 32.07
CA LEU A 270 -13.76 -33.85 33.24
C LEU A 270 -14.49 -34.24 34.55
N VAL A 271 -15.77 -33.90 34.70
CA VAL A 271 -16.60 -34.32 35.79
C VAL A 271 -16.78 -35.83 35.82
N GLY A 272 -17.01 -36.44 34.67
CA GLY A 272 -17.11 -37.92 34.55
C GLY A 272 -15.84 -38.62 35.05
N VAL A 273 -14.68 -38.16 34.60
CA VAL A 273 -13.36 -38.71 35.01
C VAL A 273 -13.13 -38.51 36.51
N THR A 274 -13.42 -37.32 37.05
CA THR A 274 -13.23 -37.05 38.51
C THR A 274 -14.16 -37.94 39.38
N LEU A 275 -15.41 -38.11 38.97
CA LEU A 275 -16.33 -39.00 39.65
C LEU A 275 -15.87 -40.46 39.56
N TRP A 276 -15.38 -40.91 38.40
CA TRP A 276 -14.84 -42.25 38.24
C TRP A 276 -13.62 -42.51 39.10
N ILE A 277 -12.68 -41.55 39.16
CA ILE A 277 -11.51 -41.64 40.06
C ILE A 277 -11.99 -41.69 41.54
N GLY A 278 -12.88 -40.78 41.92
CA GLY A 278 -13.42 -40.74 43.28
C GLY A 278 -14.19 -41.98 43.69
N SER A 279 -14.81 -42.68 42.77
CA SER A 279 -15.50 -43.97 43.01
C SER A 279 -14.55 -45.15 43.20
N LYS A 280 -13.26 -44.99 42.88
CA LYS A 280 -12.22 -46.02 43.01
C LYS A 280 -11.30 -45.81 44.23
N ALA A 281 -11.41 -44.61 44.86
CA ALA A 281 -10.74 -44.31 46.10
C ALA A 281 -11.59 -44.80 47.31
#